data_a70d75c4af730e742dc4d7be8c25c063
#
_entry.id   a70d75c4af730e742dc4d7be8c25c063
#
_cell.length_a   1.000
_cell.length_b   1.000
_cell.length_c   1.000
_cell.angle_alpha   90.00
_cell.angle_beta   90.00
_cell.angle_gamma   90.00
#
_symmetry.space_group_name_H-M   'P 1'
#
loop_
_entity.id
_entity.type
_entity.pdbx_description
1 polymer ?
#
loop_
_entity_poly.entity_id
_entity_poly.type
_entity_poly.pdbx_seq_one_letter_code
_entity_poly.pdbx_strand_id
1 'polypeptide(L)'
;MFMRYSKLTLAGLWLLVVCPPLAAEPVVKEIVRKYRISGQTAQALRQEMDRKGPVGAGGRRFDAYTAWSVQWNYRWWESPAECRLTAVTTRLRVTFTLPDWDQYNRGSNELQQKWDRYYKALHAHEKGHREFGLRAARDIEQVIWGVGRRKTCAQLEREANAAAQATLDRYIRMERQYDIQTEHGAATGAVFP
;
A
#
# COMPACT_ATOMS: atom_id res chain seq x y z
N MET A 1 49.75 -43.84 44.28
CA MET A 1 48.58 -42.98 44.31
C MET A 1 48.52 -42.25 42.93
N PHE A 2 47.78 -42.80 41.96
CA PHE A 2 47.73 -42.28 40.59
C PHE A 2 46.43 -41.51 40.41
N MET A 3 46.54 -40.23 40.17
CA MET A 3 45.41 -39.34 39.87
C MET A 3 45.10 -39.40 38.37
N ARG A 4 43.88 -39.90 38.01
CA ARG A 4 43.35 -39.89 36.63
C ARG A 4 42.67 -38.56 36.38
N TYR A 5 43.14 -37.75 35.42
CA TYR A 5 42.44 -36.57 34.89
C TYR A 5 41.49 -37.01 33.77
N SER A 6 40.20 -36.83 34.01
CA SER A 6 39.15 -36.98 32.97
C SER A 6 39.08 -35.72 32.12
N LYS A 7 39.30 -35.85 30.81
CA LYS A 7 39.10 -34.74 29.84
C LYS A 7 37.62 -34.67 29.46
N LEU A 8 36.91 -33.63 29.95
CA LEU A 8 35.60 -33.27 29.41
C LEU A 8 35.77 -32.57 28.07
N THR A 9 35.32 -33.20 26.99
CA THR A 9 35.15 -32.59 25.66
C THR A 9 33.81 -31.89 25.61
N LEU A 10 33.82 -30.53 25.61
CA LEU A 10 32.64 -29.72 25.31
C LEU A 10 32.38 -29.79 23.80
N ALA A 11 31.33 -30.52 23.39
CA ALA A 11 30.79 -30.45 22.03
C ALA A 11 29.96 -29.17 21.86
N GLY A 12 30.53 -28.17 21.21
CA GLY A 12 29.83 -26.94 20.86
C GLY A 12 28.74 -27.20 19.81
N LEU A 13 27.48 -27.06 20.20
CA LEU A 13 26.34 -27.13 19.30
C LEU A 13 26.23 -25.81 18.53
N TRP A 14 26.68 -25.80 17.27
CA TRP A 14 26.50 -24.66 16.36
C TRP A 14 25.06 -24.62 15.88
N LEU A 15 24.25 -23.73 16.46
CA LEU A 15 22.93 -23.40 15.93
C LEU A 15 23.11 -22.57 14.63
N LEU A 16 22.89 -23.21 13.49
CA LEU A 16 22.75 -22.53 12.21
C LEU A 16 21.45 -21.69 12.27
N VAL A 17 21.60 -20.39 12.51
CA VAL A 17 20.51 -19.43 12.35
C VAL A 17 20.23 -19.29 10.85
N VAL A 18 19.21 -20.01 10.38
CA VAL A 18 18.67 -19.81 9.02
C VAL A 18 17.93 -18.47 9.03
N CYS A 19 18.61 -17.41 8.60
CA CYS A 19 17.98 -16.13 8.38
C CYS A 19 16.99 -16.25 7.20
N PRO A 20 15.70 -16.02 7.37
CA PRO A 20 14.78 -16.01 6.22
C PRO A 20 15.24 -14.94 5.22
N PRO A 21 15.09 -15.15 3.91
CA PRO A 21 15.42 -14.13 2.93
C PRO A 21 14.62 -12.87 3.26
N LEU A 22 15.34 -11.75 3.44
CA LEU A 22 14.70 -10.45 3.62
C LEU A 22 13.85 -10.20 2.36
N ALA A 23 12.52 -10.15 2.53
CA ALA A 23 11.63 -9.76 1.44
C ALA A 23 12.10 -8.38 0.94
N ALA A 24 12.28 -8.22 -0.36
CA ALA A 24 12.68 -6.94 -0.91
C ALA A 24 11.55 -5.93 -0.71
N GLU A 25 11.87 -4.68 -0.34
CA GLU A 25 10.84 -3.64 -0.24
C GLU A 25 10.26 -3.35 -1.61
N PRO A 26 8.93 -3.20 -1.73
CA PRO A 26 8.28 -2.84 -2.98
C PRO A 26 8.83 -1.55 -3.58
N VAL A 27 9.02 -1.52 -4.89
CA VAL A 27 9.34 -0.26 -5.59
C VAL A 27 8.10 0.62 -5.63
N VAL A 28 8.12 1.75 -4.92
CA VAL A 28 6.97 2.65 -4.81
C VAL A 28 7.13 3.85 -5.72
N LYS A 29 6.11 4.13 -6.55
CA LYS A 29 5.99 5.37 -7.34
C LYS A 29 4.73 6.11 -6.90
N GLU A 30 4.91 7.30 -6.33
CA GLU A 30 3.82 8.21 -5.93
C GLU A 30 3.70 9.37 -6.91
N ILE A 31 2.46 9.74 -7.24
CA ILE A 31 2.12 10.86 -8.09
C ILE A 31 1.07 11.67 -7.35
N VAL A 32 1.28 12.98 -7.23
CA VAL A 32 0.28 13.90 -6.69
C VAL A 32 -0.27 14.73 -7.85
N ARG A 33 -1.58 14.66 -8.04
CA ARG A 33 -2.35 15.50 -8.95
C ARG A 33 -3.17 16.48 -8.13
N LYS A 34 -3.23 17.72 -8.56
CA LYS A 34 -4.02 18.75 -7.91
C LYS A 34 -5.09 19.25 -8.86
N TYR A 35 -6.31 19.47 -8.34
CA TYR A 35 -7.37 20.15 -9.06
C TYR A 35 -7.63 21.51 -8.39
N ARG A 36 -7.62 22.56 -9.20
CA ARG A 36 -7.74 23.94 -8.68
C ARG A 36 -9.17 24.26 -8.30
N ILE A 37 -9.32 24.82 -7.11
CA ILE A 37 -10.54 25.40 -6.60
C ILE A 37 -10.29 26.86 -6.20
N SER A 38 -11.30 27.71 -6.38
CA SER A 38 -11.23 29.16 -6.11
C SER A 38 -12.41 29.57 -5.26
N GLY A 39 -12.19 30.51 -4.35
CA GLY A 39 -13.26 31.07 -3.50
C GLY A 39 -12.69 31.74 -2.27
N GLN A 40 -13.47 32.67 -1.68
CA GLN A 40 -13.13 33.41 -0.46
C GLN A 40 -14.08 33.11 0.69
N THR A 41 -14.95 32.11 0.55
CA THR A 41 -15.85 31.62 1.58
C THR A 41 -15.83 30.09 1.61
N ALA A 42 -16.15 29.49 2.74
CA ALA A 42 -16.24 28.04 2.88
C ALA A 42 -17.27 27.45 1.90
N GLN A 43 -18.41 28.10 1.75
CA GLN A 43 -19.46 27.68 0.81
C GLN A 43 -18.96 27.68 -0.65
N ALA A 44 -18.23 28.72 -1.09
CA ALA A 44 -17.70 28.78 -2.44
C ALA A 44 -16.67 27.65 -2.69
N LEU A 45 -15.78 27.38 -1.74
CA LEU A 45 -14.82 26.28 -1.83
C LEU A 45 -15.53 24.92 -1.86
N ARG A 46 -16.58 24.73 -1.04
CA ARG A 46 -17.39 23.50 -1.06
C ARG A 46 -18.02 23.28 -2.43
N GLN A 47 -18.66 24.28 -3.02
CA GLN A 47 -19.27 24.20 -4.35
C GLN A 47 -18.23 23.87 -5.43
N GLU A 48 -17.03 24.44 -5.34
CA GLU A 48 -15.95 24.12 -6.28
C GLU A 48 -15.48 22.67 -6.15
N MET A 49 -15.34 22.13 -4.93
CA MET A 49 -15.00 20.73 -4.70
C MET A 49 -16.10 19.80 -5.21
N ASP A 50 -17.37 20.12 -4.95
CA ASP A 50 -18.53 19.36 -5.44
C ASP A 50 -18.58 19.31 -6.98
N ARG A 51 -18.11 20.38 -7.64
CA ARG A 51 -18.10 20.47 -9.10
C ARG A 51 -16.89 19.84 -9.75
N LYS A 52 -15.70 19.99 -9.16
CA LYS A 52 -14.41 19.65 -9.78
C LYS A 52 -13.72 18.43 -9.19
N GLY A 53 -14.15 17.97 -8.03
CA GLY A 53 -13.54 16.85 -7.35
C GLY A 53 -13.45 15.59 -8.19
N PRO A 54 -12.54 14.68 -7.91
CA PRO A 54 -12.36 13.44 -8.65
C PRO A 54 -13.62 12.58 -8.62
N VAL A 55 -13.86 11.87 -9.72
CA VAL A 55 -14.96 10.91 -9.83
C VAL A 55 -14.38 9.53 -9.59
N GLY A 56 -14.89 8.86 -8.56
CA GLY A 56 -14.51 7.49 -8.23
C GLY A 56 -15.40 6.45 -8.90
N ALA A 57 -15.25 5.21 -8.49
CA ALA A 57 -16.07 4.11 -8.97
C ALA A 57 -17.57 4.39 -8.70
N GLY A 58 -18.41 4.09 -9.68
CA GLY A 58 -19.86 4.35 -9.60
C GLY A 58 -20.28 5.79 -9.91
N GLY A 59 -19.37 6.66 -10.37
CA GLY A 59 -19.70 8.02 -10.82
C GLY A 59 -19.88 9.05 -9.70
N ARG A 60 -19.66 8.67 -8.42
CA ARG A 60 -19.70 9.58 -7.30
C ARG A 60 -18.47 10.49 -7.28
N ARG A 61 -18.66 11.78 -6.97
CA ARG A 61 -17.56 12.72 -6.71
C ARG A 61 -17.12 12.68 -5.26
N PHE A 62 -15.83 12.87 -5.07
CA PHE A 62 -15.16 12.95 -3.79
C PHE A 62 -14.30 14.21 -3.72
N ASP A 63 -13.97 14.63 -2.51
CA ASP A 63 -13.08 15.78 -2.29
C ASP A 63 -11.62 15.46 -2.63
N ALA A 64 -11.23 14.22 -2.41
CA ALA A 64 -9.97 13.65 -2.84
C ALA A 64 -10.16 12.21 -3.30
N TYR A 65 -9.15 11.65 -3.93
CA TYR A 65 -9.18 10.26 -4.34
C TYR A 65 -7.77 9.70 -4.47
N THR A 66 -7.55 8.54 -3.88
CA THR A 66 -6.32 7.79 -4.05
C THR A 66 -6.56 6.55 -4.89
N ALA A 67 -5.89 6.48 -6.03
CA ALA A 67 -5.82 5.29 -6.85
C ALA A 67 -4.48 4.59 -6.64
N TRP A 68 -4.49 3.28 -6.43
CA TRP A 68 -3.27 2.49 -6.37
C TRP A 68 -3.38 1.22 -7.21
N SER A 69 -2.22 0.72 -7.63
CA SER A 69 -2.11 -0.54 -8.35
C SER A 69 -0.79 -1.23 -8.00
N VAL A 70 -0.84 -2.55 -7.91
CA VAL A 70 0.35 -3.38 -7.70
C VAL A 70 0.62 -4.20 -8.94
N GLN A 71 1.86 -4.19 -9.38
CA GLN A 71 2.39 -5.08 -10.42
C GLN A 71 3.42 -6.00 -9.76
N TRP A 72 3.40 -7.26 -10.12
CA TRP A 72 4.38 -8.23 -9.67
C TRP A 72 5.08 -8.86 -10.86
N ASN A 73 6.36 -9.21 -10.65
CA ASN A 73 7.19 -9.92 -11.60
C ASN A 73 8.00 -10.93 -10.82
N TYR A 74 8.26 -12.06 -11.42
CA TYR A 74 9.11 -13.08 -10.84
C TYR A 74 9.95 -13.77 -11.92
N ARG A 75 11.06 -14.37 -11.49
CA ARG A 75 11.92 -15.22 -12.33
C ARG A 75 12.02 -16.58 -11.68
N TRP A 76 12.28 -17.59 -12.51
CA TRP A 76 12.47 -18.95 -12.06
C TRP A 76 13.70 -19.57 -12.70
N TRP A 77 14.13 -20.63 -12.09
CA TRP A 77 15.06 -21.61 -12.63
C TRP A 77 14.29 -22.90 -12.90
N GLU A 78 14.58 -23.57 -14.01
CA GLU A 78 13.90 -24.77 -14.47
C GLU A 78 14.90 -25.90 -14.70
N SER A 79 14.52 -27.14 -14.35
CA SER A 79 15.21 -28.38 -14.70
C SER A 79 14.15 -29.42 -15.08
N PRO A 80 14.58 -30.60 -15.62
CA PRO A 80 13.64 -31.70 -15.87
C PRO A 80 12.87 -32.20 -14.64
N ALA A 81 13.38 -31.95 -13.43
CA ALA A 81 12.79 -32.42 -12.16
C ALA A 81 11.95 -31.39 -11.44
N GLU A 82 12.25 -30.09 -11.60
CA GLU A 82 11.58 -29.01 -10.83
C GLU A 82 11.68 -27.64 -11.50
N CYS A 83 10.73 -26.79 -11.15
CA CYS A 83 10.80 -25.35 -11.37
C CYS A 83 10.72 -24.63 -10.02
N ARG A 84 11.57 -23.63 -9.79
CA ARG A 84 11.63 -22.85 -8.55
C ARG A 84 11.85 -21.36 -8.79
N LEU A 85 11.26 -20.54 -7.95
CA LEU A 85 11.47 -19.08 -8.00
C LEU A 85 12.91 -18.72 -7.66
N THR A 86 13.45 -17.73 -8.37
CA THR A 86 14.79 -17.17 -8.14
C THR A 86 14.74 -15.68 -7.80
N ALA A 87 13.68 -14.99 -8.19
CA ALA A 87 13.43 -13.59 -7.82
C ALA A 87 11.93 -13.31 -7.84
N VAL A 88 11.48 -12.45 -6.93
CA VAL A 88 10.14 -11.83 -6.94
C VAL A 88 10.34 -10.35 -6.68
N THR A 89 9.62 -9.51 -7.40
CA THR A 89 9.63 -8.06 -7.21
C THR A 89 8.22 -7.52 -7.39
N THR A 90 7.84 -6.59 -6.53
CA THR A 90 6.57 -5.87 -6.62
C THR A 90 6.79 -4.38 -6.86
N ARG A 91 5.88 -3.77 -7.61
CA ARG A 91 5.85 -2.34 -7.86
C ARG A 91 4.49 -1.79 -7.51
N LEU A 92 4.48 -0.82 -6.60
CA LEU A 92 3.30 -0.07 -6.22
C LEU A 92 3.30 1.27 -6.94
N ARG A 93 2.21 1.58 -7.63
CA ARG A 93 1.93 2.93 -8.13
C ARG A 93 0.78 3.49 -7.34
N VAL A 94 0.96 4.70 -6.79
CA VAL A 94 -0.07 5.46 -6.09
C VAL A 94 -0.27 6.80 -6.80
N THR A 95 -1.51 7.20 -6.97
CA THR A 95 -1.87 8.53 -7.49
C THR A 95 -2.86 9.17 -6.53
N PHE A 96 -2.44 10.24 -5.86
CA PHE A 96 -3.31 11.11 -5.07
C PHE A 96 -3.89 12.18 -5.97
N THR A 97 -5.20 12.42 -5.89
CA THR A 97 -5.88 13.56 -6.51
C THR A 97 -6.47 14.42 -5.39
N LEU A 98 -5.94 15.62 -5.20
CA LEU A 98 -6.20 16.48 -4.04
C LEU A 98 -6.67 17.87 -4.49
N PRO A 99 -7.51 18.57 -3.70
CA PRO A 99 -7.87 19.95 -3.98
C PRO A 99 -6.69 20.91 -3.74
N ASP A 100 -6.63 21.97 -4.54
CA ASP A 100 -5.63 23.03 -4.46
C ASP A 100 -6.33 24.39 -4.45
N TRP A 101 -6.43 25.00 -3.29
CA TRP A 101 -7.06 26.31 -3.15
C TRP A 101 -6.12 27.42 -3.62
N ASP A 102 -6.34 27.91 -4.84
CA ASP A 102 -5.47 28.87 -5.53
C ASP A 102 -5.46 30.28 -4.92
N GLN A 103 -6.49 30.63 -4.15
CA GLN A 103 -6.62 31.93 -3.46
C GLN A 103 -6.36 31.85 -1.95
N TYR A 104 -5.67 30.81 -1.47
CA TYR A 104 -5.42 30.58 -0.05
C TYR A 104 -4.93 31.84 0.68
N ASN A 105 -3.90 32.54 0.14
CA ASN A 105 -3.33 33.73 0.74
C ASN A 105 -4.27 34.97 0.74
N ARG A 106 -5.42 34.91 0.07
CA ARG A 106 -6.44 35.96 0.03
C ARG A 106 -7.62 35.62 0.96
N GLY A 107 -7.68 34.43 1.49
CA GLY A 107 -8.70 34.01 2.44
C GLY A 107 -8.51 34.66 3.81
N SER A 108 -9.58 34.83 4.55
CA SER A 108 -9.48 35.23 5.95
C SER A 108 -8.69 34.20 6.78
N ASN A 109 -8.06 34.63 7.87
CA ASN A 109 -7.35 33.72 8.77
C ASN A 109 -8.23 32.59 9.29
N GLU A 110 -9.51 32.87 9.55
CA GLU A 110 -10.46 31.85 9.99
C GLU A 110 -10.69 30.78 8.91
N LEU A 111 -10.87 31.22 7.65
CA LEU A 111 -11.08 30.30 6.53
C LEU A 111 -9.83 29.47 6.24
N GLN A 112 -8.64 30.08 6.31
CA GLN A 112 -7.37 29.37 6.17
C GLN A 112 -7.21 28.28 7.23
N GLN A 113 -7.48 28.59 8.51
CA GLN A 113 -7.42 27.62 9.60
C GLN A 113 -8.44 26.48 9.44
N LYS A 114 -9.66 26.77 8.96
CA LYS A 114 -10.65 25.72 8.64
C LYS A 114 -10.16 24.82 7.52
N TRP A 115 -9.64 25.42 6.46
CA TRP A 115 -9.06 24.71 5.33
C TRP A 115 -7.90 23.80 5.75
N ASP A 116 -6.96 24.29 6.54
CA ASP A 116 -5.77 23.55 6.96
C ASP A 116 -6.12 22.31 7.79
N ARG A 117 -7.08 22.46 8.74
CA ARG A 117 -7.57 21.31 9.54
C ARG A 117 -8.23 20.27 8.64
N TYR A 118 -9.12 20.70 7.78
CA TYR A 118 -9.80 19.83 6.83
C TYR A 118 -8.81 19.13 5.89
N TYR A 119 -7.95 19.90 5.23
CA TYR A 119 -6.99 19.37 4.27
C TYR A 119 -6.02 18.36 4.90
N LYS A 120 -5.58 18.62 6.11
CA LYS A 120 -4.75 17.69 6.88
C LYS A 120 -5.47 16.37 7.13
N ALA A 121 -6.73 16.41 7.56
CA ALA A 121 -7.52 15.21 7.80
C ALA A 121 -7.82 14.45 6.50
N LEU A 122 -8.19 15.16 5.43
CA LEU A 122 -8.41 14.62 4.10
C LEU A 122 -7.17 13.89 3.58
N HIS A 123 -6.01 14.56 3.63
CA HIS A 123 -4.74 13.97 3.17
C HIS A 123 -4.31 12.77 4.03
N ALA A 124 -4.58 12.79 5.34
CA ALA A 124 -4.33 11.64 6.21
C ALA A 124 -5.19 10.43 5.82
N HIS A 125 -6.47 10.65 5.49
CA HIS A 125 -7.36 9.62 4.99
C HIS A 125 -6.84 9.01 3.67
N GLU A 126 -6.46 9.86 2.71
CA GLU A 126 -5.89 9.41 1.42
C GLU A 126 -4.59 8.61 1.60
N LYS A 127 -3.75 8.98 2.57
CA LYS A 127 -2.59 8.17 2.94
C LYS A 127 -2.97 6.79 3.49
N GLY A 128 -4.12 6.66 4.14
CA GLY A 128 -4.66 5.37 4.56
C GLY A 128 -4.85 4.43 3.37
N HIS A 129 -5.40 4.90 2.25
CA HIS A 129 -5.53 4.13 1.01
C HIS A 129 -4.16 3.68 0.46
N ARG A 130 -3.17 4.56 0.48
CA ARG A 130 -1.78 4.22 0.09
C ARG A 130 -1.23 3.06 0.91
N GLU A 131 -1.50 3.02 2.22
CA GLU A 131 -1.00 1.96 3.11
C GLU A 131 -1.62 0.59 2.78
N PHE A 132 -2.87 0.54 2.28
CA PHE A 132 -3.44 -0.71 1.76
C PHE A 132 -2.65 -1.20 0.54
N GLY A 133 -2.34 -0.32 -0.41
CA GLY A 133 -1.52 -0.66 -1.56
C GLY A 133 -0.12 -1.14 -1.18
N LEU A 134 0.53 -0.50 -0.21
CA LEU A 134 1.87 -0.87 0.25
C LEU A 134 1.88 -2.25 0.92
N ARG A 135 0.92 -2.51 1.79
CA ARG A 135 0.77 -3.82 2.44
C ARG A 135 0.41 -4.90 1.42
N ALA A 136 -0.47 -4.58 0.46
CA ALA A 136 -0.79 -5.50 -0.63
C ALA A 136 0.46 -5.91 -1.43
N ALA A 137 1.31 -4.94 -1.78
CA ALA A 137 2.54 -5.21 -2.52
C ALA A 137 3.51 -6.12 -1.74
N ARG A 138 3.70 -5.88 -0.44
CA ARG A 138 4.53 -6.72 0.43
C ARG A 138 3.98 -8.14 0.56
N ASP A 139 2.70 -8.27 0.84
CA ASP A 139 2.06 -9.57 1.02
C ASP A 139 2.02 -10.38 -0.31
N ILE A 140 1.81 -9.72 -1.45
CA ILE A 140 1.88 -10.36 -2.77
C ILE A 140 3.26 -10.95 -3.00
N GLU A 141 4.33 -10.24 -2.67
CA GLU A 141 5.68 -10.77 -2.78
C GLU A 141 5.87 -12.01 -1.91
N GLN A 142 5.41 -11.95 -0.66
CA GLN A 142 5.51 -13.06 0.28
C GLN A 142 4.73 -14.30 -0.18
N VAL A 143 3.49 -14.15 -0.64
CA VAL A 143 2.68 -15.28 -1.07
C VAL A 143 3.21 -15.92 -2.36
N ILE A 144 3.78 -15.12 -3.27
CA ILE A 144 4.46 -15.65 -4.46
C ILE A 144 5.68 -16.49 -4.03
N TRP A 145 6.54 -15.97 -3.14
CA TRP A 145 7.66 -16.74 -2.59
C TRP A 145 7.19 -18.03 -1.89
N GLY A 146 6.06 -17.99 -1.19
CA GLY A 146 5.46 -19.12 -0.50
C GLY A 146 5.03 -20.28 -1.42
N VAL A 147 4.87 -20.03 -2.73
CA VAL A 147 4.58 -21.09 -3.70
C VAL A 147 5.72 -22.11 -3.75
N GLY A 148 6.99 -21.65 -3.59
CA GLY A 148 8.14 -22.53 -3.51
C GLY A 148 8.43 -23.26 -4.82
N ARG A 149 8.73 -24.58 -4.74
CA ARG A 149 9.03 -25.43 -5.90
C ARG A 149 7.79 -26.11 -6.45
N ARG A 150 7.76 -26.32 -7.76
CA ARG A 150 6.73 -27.12 -8.46
C ARG A 150 7.38 -28.06 -9.47
N LYS A 151 6.63 -29.06 -9.92
CA LYS A 151 7.11 -30.00 -10.93
C LYS A 151 7.35 -29.32 -12.29
N THR A 152 6.53 -28.31 -12.62
CA THR A 152 6.64 -27.58 -13.88
C THR A 152 6.51 -26.07 -13.65
N CYS A 153 7.15 -25.27 -14.51
CA CYS A 153 7.04 -23.81 -14.44
C CYS A 153 5.62 -23.32 -14.74
N ALA A 154 4.87 -24.00 -15.60
CA ALA A 154 3.47 -23.68 -15.85
C ALA A 154 2.59 -23.85 -14.60
N GLN A 155 2.87 -24.84 -13.75
CA GLN A 155 2.18 -25.00 -12.47
C GLN A 155 2.57 -23.89 -11.50
N LEU A 156 3.87 -23.59 -11.38
CA LEU A 156 4.40 -22.52 -10.54
C LEU A 156 3.78 -21.19 -10.91
N GLU A 157 3.75 -20.86 -12.19
CA GLU A 157 3.18 -19.60 -12.69
C GLU A 157 1.69 -19.44 -12.35
N ARG A 158 0.89 -20.50 -12.61
CA ARG A 158 -0.54 -20.45 -12.28
C ARG A 158 -0.78 -20.23 -10.80
N GLU A 159 -0.07 -20.95 -9.93
CA GLU A 159 -0.24 -20.85 -8.49
C GLU A 159 0.28 -19.53 -7.93
N ALA A 160 1.41 -19.01 -8.43
CA ALA A 160 1.95 -17.70 -8.06
C ALA A 160 0.97 -16.56 -8.42
N ASN A 161 0.44 -16.58 -9.64
CA ASN A 161 -0.52 -15.56 -10.07
C ASN A 161 -1.85 -15.68 -9.31
N ALA A 162 -2.34 -16.88 -9.04
CA ALA A 162 -3.56 -17.09 -8.26
C ALA A 162 -3.41 -16.58 -6.81
N ALA A 163 -2.27 -16.85 -6.15
CA ALA A 163 -1.98 -16.37 -4.80
C ALA A 163 -1.86 -14.83 -4.77
N ALA A 164 -1.18 -14.25 -5.75
CA ALA A 164 -1.06 -12.80 -5.89
C ALA A 164 -2.41 -12.12 -6.08
N GLN A 165 -3.25 -12.65 -6.99
CA GLN A 165 -4.57 -12.09 -7.26
C GLN A 165 -5.49 -12.19 -6.04
N ALA A 166 -5.53 -13.33 -5.37
CA ALA A 166 -6.33 -13.51 -4.15
C ALA A 166 -5.93 -12.53 -3.05
N THR A 167 -4.62 -12.24 -2.93
CA THR A 167 -4.10 -11.25 -1.99
C THR A 167 -4.53 -9.83 -2.39
N LEU A 168 -4.40 -9.46 -3.66
CA LEU A 168 -4.85 -8.18 -4.19
C LEU A 168 -6.33 -7.95 -3.90
N ASP A 169 -7.18 -8.93 -4.21
CA ASP A 169 -8.63 -8.85 -4.00
C ASP A 169 -8.98 -8.69 -2.51
N ARG A 170 -8.23 -9.33 -1.62
CA ARG A 170 -8.38 -9.15 -0.17
C ARG A 170 -8.14 -7.69 0.23
N TYR A 171 -7.07 -7.07 -0.24
CA TYR A 171 -6.74 -5.68 0.08
C TYR A 171 -7.73 -4.67 -0.52
N ILE A 172 -8.25 -4.92 -1.72
CA ILE A 172 -9.33 -4.13 -2.31
C ILE A 172 -10.60 -4.17 -1.44
N ARG A 173 -10.94 -5.34 -0.88
CA ARG A 173 -12.08 -5.43 0.06
C ARG A 173 -11.82 -4.70 1.37
N MET A 174 -10.61 -4.80 1.93
CA MET A 174 -10.23 -4.10 3.17
C MET A 174 -10.26 -2.58 2.98
N GLU A 175 -9.80 -2.08 1.84
CA GLU A 175 -9.84 -0.66 1.48
C GLU A 175 -11.28 -0.13 1.41
N ARG A 176 -12.18 -0.86 0.76
CA ARG A 176 -13.61 -0.51 0.74
C ARG A 176 -14.21 -0.45 2.15
N GLN A 177 -13.82 -1.38 3.02
CA GLN A 177 -14.26 -1.38 4.40
C GLN A 177 -13.71 -0.18 5.19
N TYR A 178 -12.48 0.24 4.90
CA TYR A 178 -11.89 1.44 5.47
C TYR A 178 -12.70 2.70 5.11
N ASP A 179 -13.09 2.85 3.84
CA ASP A 179 -13.97 3.95 3.41
C ASP A 179 -15.31 3.96 4.15
N ILE A 180 -15.94 2.79 4.30
CA ILE A 180 -17.21 2.67 5.04
C ILE A 180 -17.01 3.07 6.50
N GLN A 181 -15.96 2.55 7.18
CA GLN A 181 -15.70 2.79 8.60
C GLN A 181 -15.32 4.25 8.91
N THR A 182 -14.65 4.90 7.97
CA THR A 182 -14.21 6.29 8.11
C THR A 182 -15.19 7.29 7.50
N GLU A 183 -16.31 6.82 6.92
CA GLU A 183 -17.25 7.67 6.17
C GLU A 183 -16.52 8.51 5.11
N HIS A 184 -15.60 7.88 4.36
CA HIS A 184 -14.70 8.54 3.41
C HIS A 184 -13.88 9.67 4.06
N GLY A 185 -13.40 9.44 5.27
CA GLY A 185 -12.60 10.40 6.04
C GLY A 185 -13.40 11.35 6.94
N ALA A 186 -14.71 11.43 6.78
CA ALA A 186 -15.55 12.34 7.59
C ALA A 186 -15.46 12.02 9.09
N ALA A 187 -15.49 10.74 9.47
CA ALA A 187 -15.37 10.29 10.86
C ALA A 187 -13.99 10.65 11.48
N THR A 188 -13.00 11.00 10.67
CA THR A 188 -11.65 11.40 11.12
C THR A 188 -11.36 12.90 10.90
N GLY A 189 -12.40 13.68 10.62
CA GLY A 189 -12.32 15.14 10.52
C GLY A 189 -12.13 15.70 9.12
N ALA A 190 -12.18 14.88 8.07
CA ALA A 190 -12.17 15.35 6.67
C ALA A 190 -13.56 15.91 6.28
N VAL A 191 -14.04 16.87 7.07
CA VAL A 191 -15.31 17.57 6.83
C VAL A 191 -15.03 19.05 6.59
N PHE A 192 -15.46 19.53 5.43
CA PHE A 192 -15.42 20.96 5.09
C PHE A 192 -16.83 21.49 4.96
N PRO A 193 -17.16 22.58 5.70
CA PRO A 193 -18.52 23.11 5.79
C PRO A 193 -19.01 23.73 4.49
#